data_ccb2b23cc6ccabcb5fe049c91541bd00
#
_entry.id   ccb2b23cc6ccabcb5fe049c91541bd00
#
_cell.length_a   1.000
_cell.length_b   1.000
_cell.length_c   1.000
_cell.angle_alpha   90.00
_cell.angle_beta   90.00
_cell.angle_gamma   90.00
#
_symmetry.space_group_name_H-M   'P 1'
#
loop_
_entity.id
_entity.type
_entity.pdbx_description
1 polymer ?
#
loop_
_entity_poly.entity_id
_entity_poly.type
_entity_poly.pdbx_seq_one_letter_code
_entity_poly.pdbx_strand_id
1 'polypeptide(L)'
;LDPETLRPVADGEKGELVVTALSRTLMPMVRFRTGDLAVAERREGLTVLPRGVFGRTDQMVKVKGVKLYPTELAPVLAGFGLDPKGFQVVVERKLEGTDKLVLRLKAEKVPPGLFEAIQKATGLKVDEVELVETLEGGLLVDRRF
;
A
#
# COMPACT_ATOMS: atom_id res chain seq x y z
N LEU A 1 -9.32 -9.62 -7.88
CA LEU A 1 -8.78 -9.40 -9.23
C LEU A 1 -7.45 -8.64 -9.17
N ASP A 2 -6.58 -8.87 -10.14
CA ASP A 2 -5.46 -7.96 -10.39
C ASP A 2 -6.01 -6.60 -10.88
N PRO A 3 -5.63 -5.47 -10.26
CA PRO A 3 -6.24 -4.17 -10.56
C PRO A 3 -5.97 -3.64 -11.97
N GLU A 4 -4.89 -4.09 -12.64
CA GLU A 4 -4.51 -3.65 -13.98
C GLU A 4 -5.07 -4.58 -15.07
N THR A 5 -4.87 -5.88 -14.90
CA THR A 5 -5.27 -6.87 -15.92
C THR A 5 -6.71 -7.31 -15.80
N LEU A 6 -7.36 -7.04 -14.67
CA LEU A 6 -8.72 -7.44 -14.31
C LEU A 6 -8.94 -8.96 -14.32
N ARG A 7 -7.86 -9.73 -14.25
CA ARG A 7 -7.88 -11.19 -14.17
C ARG A 7 -7.98 -11.64 -12.70
N PRO A 8 -8.58 -12.80 -12.45
CA PRO A 8 -8.49 -13.40 -11.12
C PRO A 8 -7.04 -13.59 -10.69
N VAL A 9 -6.75 -13.28 -9.43
CA VAL A 9 -5.48 -13.62 -8.78
C VAL A 9 -5.59 -15.00 -8.14
N ALA A 10 -4.44 -15.65 -7.89
CA ALA A 10 -4.42 -16.93 -7.19
C ALA A 10 -4.80 -16.78 -5.72
N ASP A 11 -5.16 -17.91 -5.10
CA ASP A 11 -5.47 -17.98 -3.67
C ASP A 11 -4.23 -17.56 -2.84
N GLY A 12 -4.41 -16.68 -1.87
CA GLY A 12 -3.32 -16.12 -1.08
C GLY A 12 -2.56 -14.96 -1.74
N GLU A 13 -2.88 -14.60 -2.98
CA GLU A 13 -2.30 -13.43 -3.64
C GLU A 13 -3.09 -12.14 -3.36
N LYS A 14 -2.36 -11.02 -3.43
CA LYS A 14 -2.95 -9.69 -3.30
C LYS A 14 -3.75 -9.31 -4.55
N GLY A 15 -4.96 -8.81 -4.36
CA GLY A 15 -5.80 -8.31 -5.42
C GLY A 15 -6.81 -7.29 -4.96
N GLU A 16 -7.48 -6.66 -5.91
CA GLU A 16 -8.61 -5.78 -5.66
C GLU A 16 -9.85 -6.60 -5.28
N LEU A 17 -10.51 -6.19 -4.21
CA LEU A 17 -11.76 -6.80 -3.76
C LEU A 17 -12.91 -6.42 -4.71
N VAL A 18 -13.58 -7.44 -5.23
CA VAL A 18 -14.78 -7.30 -6.06
C VAL A 18 -15.93 -8.02 -5.38
N VAL A 19 -17.03 -7.32 -5.19
CA VAL A 19 -18.18 -7.83 -4.45
C VAL A 19 -19.44 -7.92 -5.33
N THR A 20 -20.27 -8.91 -5.05
CA THR A 20 -21.62 -9.02 -5.59
C THR A 20 -22.59 -9.17 -4.41
N ALA A 21 -23.53 -8.22 -4.30
CA ALA A 21 -24.53 -8.25 -3.25
C ALA A 21 -25.72 -9.13 -3.69
N LEU A 22 -25.87 -10.29 -3.08
CA LEU A 22 -26.91 -11.27 -3.45
C LEU A 22 -28.30 -10.91 -2.91
N SER A 23 -28.38 -10.09 -1.86
CA SER A 23 -29.63 -9.77 -1.14
C SER A 23 -30.13 -8.33 -1.34
N ARG A 24 -29.41 -7.49 -2.09
CA ARG A 24 -29.81 -6.10 -2.33
C ARG A 24 -30.59 -5.99 -3.64
N THR A 25 -31.88 -5.70 -3.55
CA THR A 25 -32.79 -5.56 -4.71
C THR A 25 -32.87 -4.14 -5.24
N LEU A 26 -32.77 -3.12 -4.38
CA LEU A 26 -32.91 -1.70 -4.78
C LEU A 26 -31.64 -1.08 -5.36
N MET A 27 -30.46 -1.54 -4.94
CA MET A 27 -29.18 -1.15 -5.51
C MET A 27 -28.30 -2.41 -5.66
N PRO A 28 -28.52 -3.20 -6.71
CA PRO A 28 -27.74 -4.43 -6.90
C PRO A 28 -26.30 -4.04 -7.28
N MET A 29 -25.36 -4.43 -6.41
CA MET A 29 -23.93 -4.37 -6.74
C MET A 29 -23.54 -5.69 -7.37
N VAL A 30 -23.35 -5.71 -8.68
CA VAL A 30 -22.89 -6.90 -9.40
C VAL A 30 -21.46 -6.67 -9.86
N ARG A 31 -20.54 -7.52 -9.41
CA ARG A 31 -19.08 -7.40 -9.70
C ARG A 31 -18.55 -5.99 -9.45
N PHE A 32 -19.01 -5.39 -8.37
CA PHE A 32 -18.62 -4.03 -8.00
C PHE A 32 -17.16 -4.02 -7.52
N ARG A 33 -16.34 -3.24 -8.19
CA ARG A 33 -14.95 -2.99 -7.82
C ARG A 33 -14.93 -2.00 -6.66
N THR A 34 -14.43 -2.43 -5.50
CA THR A 34 -14.41 -1.57 -4.30
C THR A 34 -13.25 -0.57 -4.32
N GLY A 35 -12.22 -0.84 -5.11
CA GLY A 35 -10.95 -0.12 -5.04
C GLY A 35 -10.07 -0.54 -3.86
N ASP A 36 -10.53 -1.47 -3.05
CA ASP A 36 -9.81 -1.93 -1.87
C ASP A 36 -8.93 -3.15 -2.20
N LEU A 37 -7.75 -3.20 -1.59
CA LEU A 37 -6.81 -4.29 -1.72
C LEU A 37 -6.94 -5.26 -0.54
N ALA A 38 -7.02 -6.55 -0.86
CA ALA A 38 -7.06 -7.61 0.11
C ALA A 38 -6.29 -8.84 -0.38
N VAL A 39 -5.99 -9.74 0.53
CA VAL A 39 -5.57 -11.12 0.25
C VAL A 39 -6.73 -12.02 0.61
N ALA A 40 -7.20 -12.80 -0.36
CA ALA A 40 -8.27 -13.75 -0.14
C ALA A 40 -7.73 -15.19 -0.09
N GLU A 41 -8.20 -15.97 0.86
CA GLU A 41 -7.88 -17.39 1.01
C GLU A 41 -9.17 -18.21 1.04
N ARG A 42 -9.14 -19.37 0.41
CA ARG A 42 -10.23 -20.35 0.54
C ARG A 42 -10.01 -21.24 1.75
N ARG A 43 -10.97 -21.23 2.66
CA ARG A 43 -10.99 -22.12 3.84
C ARG A 43 -12.36 -22.78 3.97
N GLU A 44 -12.39 -24.10 3.93
CA GLU A 44 -13.63 -24.90 4.12
C GLU A 44 -14.79 -24.46 3.19
N GLY A 45 -14.47 -24.10 1.95
CA GLY A 45 -15.46 -23.64 0.96
C GLY A 45 -15.87 -22.17 1.07
N LEU A 46 -15.35 -21.44 2.07
CA LEU A 46 -15.57 -20.01 2.25
C LEU A 46 -14.37 -19.21 1.77
N THR A 47 -14.63 -17.99 1.30
CA THR A 47 -13.58 -17.01 1.04
C THR A 47 -13.40 -16.15 2.29
N VAL A 48 -12.19 -16.15 2.85
CA VAL A 48 -11.84 -15.36 4.02
C VAL A 48 -10.79 -14.32 3.66
N LEU A 49 -10.80 -13.20 4.38
CA LEU A 49 -9.81 -12.13 4.25
C LEU A 49 -9.00 -12.06 5.56
N PRO A 50 -7.94 -12.86 5.71
CA PRO A 50 -7.25 -13.05 6.99
C PRO A 50 -6.62 -11.77 7.54
N ARG A 51 -6.32 -10.81 6.66
CA ARG A 51 -5.77 -9.49 7.02
C ARG A 51 -6.78 -8.34 6.82
N GLY A 52 -8.04 -8.65 6.46
CA GLY A 52 -9.00 -7.63 6.06
C GLY A 52 -8.57 -6.86 4.82
N VAL A 53 -9.03 -5.62 4.72
CA VAL A 53 -8.60 -4.65 3.70
C VAL A 53 -7.38 -3.90 4.23
N PHE A 54 -6.33 -3.79 3.43
CA PHE A 54 -5.07 -3.17 3.86
C PHE A 54 -4.58 -2.02 2.96
N GLY A 55 -5.29 -1.68 1.91
CA GLY A 55 -4.92 -0.58 1.02
C GLY A 55 -5.99 -0.30 -0.02
N ARG A 56 -5.70 0.67 -0.90
CA ARG A 56 -6.56 1.04 -2.01
C ARG A 56 -5.78 1.10 -3.32
N THR A 57 -6.46 0.79 -4.41
CA THR A 57 -5.87 0.81 -5.76
C THR A 57 -5.53 2.24 -6.23
N ASP A 58 -6.30 3.24 -5.78
CA ASP A 58 -6.09 4.66 -6.08
C ASP A 58 -4.90 5.29 -5.32
N GLN A 59 -4.37 4.61 -4.31
CA GLN A 59 -3.19 5.03 -3.56
C GLN A 59 -1.90 4.35 -4.04
N MET A 60 -1.95 3.63 -5.17
CA MET A 60 -0.77 2.99 -5.74
C MET A 60 0.09 3.99 -6.50
N VAL A 61 1.39 3.91 -6.29
CA VAL A 61 2.38 4.63 -7.09
C VAL A 61 3.42 3.65 -7.65
N LYS A 62 3.82 3.85 -8.91
CA LYS A 62 4.97 3.12 -9.48
C LYS A 62 6.24 3.91 -9.21
N VAL A 63 7.20 3.30 -8.53
CA VAL A 63 8.51 3.88 -8.21
C VAL A 63 9.57 2.94 -8.76
N LYS A 64 10.46 3.42 -9.60
CA LYS A 64 11.51 2.60 -10.23
C LYS A 64 10.96 1.31 -10.88
N GLY A 65 9.75 1.38 -11.45
CA GLY A 65 9.09 0.24 -12.09
C GLY A 65 8.36 -0.73 -11.14
N VAL A 66 8.48 -0.56 -9.82
CA VAL A 66 7.81 -1.38 -8.80
C VAL A 66 6.57 -0.67 -8.30
N LYS A 67 5.48 -1.42 -8.11
CA LYS A 67 4.24 -0.91 -7.51
C LYS A 67 4.40 -0.80 -6.00
N LEU A 68 4.20 0.39 -5.46
CA LEU A 68 4.18 0.67 -4.03
C LEU A 68 2.78 1.08 -3.61
N TYR A 69 2.28 0.43 -2.60
CA TYR A 69 1.10 0.85 -1.86
C TYR A 69 1.57 1.38 -0.50
N PRO A 70 1.48 2.69 -0.24
CA PRO A 70 2.00 3.27 1.00
C PRO A 70 1.50 2.59 2.27
N THR A 71 0.26 2.11 2.26
CA THR A 71 -0.33 1.38 3.39
C THR A 71 0.41 0.08 3.76
N GLU A 72 1.21 -0.50 2.86
CA GLU A 72 2.04 -1.68 3.16
C GLU A 72 3.18 -1.35 4.15
N LEU A 73 3.53 -0.07 4.29
CA LEU A 73 4.55 0.37 5.25
C LEU A 73 4.04 0.41 6.68
N ALA A 74 2.74 0.62 6.89
CA ALA A 74 2.15 0.75 8.23
C ALA A 74 2.48 -0.43 9.17
N PRO A 75 2.30 -1.71 8.78
CA PRO A 75 2.67 -2.84 9.64
C PRO A 75 4.18 -2.98 9.86
N VAL A 76 5.00 -2.56 8.89
CA VAL A 76 6.46 -2.56 9.04
C VAL A 76 6.86 -1.54 10.09
N LEU A 77 6.34 -0.31 10.02
CA LEU A 77 6.61 0.75 10.98
C LEU A 77 6.15 0.38 12.39
N ALA A 78 4.95 -0.20 12.51
CA ALA A 78 4.44 -0.70 13.79
C ALA A 78 5.37 -1.76 14.43
N GLY A 79 5.98 -2.64 13.64
CA GLY A 79 6.96 -3.62 14.10
C GLY A 79 8.23 -3.00 14.70
N PHE A 80 8.54 -1.75 14.38
CA PHE A 80 9.64 -0.97 14.97
C PHE A 80 9.18 -0.01 16.08
N GLY A 81 7.93 -0.12 16.52
CA GLY A 81 7.37 0.76 17.57
C GLY A 81 7.07 2.18 17.10
N LEU A 82 7.02 2.40 15.78
CA LEU A 82 6.63 3.68 15.19
C LEU A 82 5.11 3.76 15.00
N ASP A 83 4.58 4.99 15.00
CA ASP A 83 3.16 5.22 14.70
C ASP A 83 2.84 4.76 13.25
N PRO A 84 1.97 3.77 13.05
CA PRO A 84 1.59 3.29 11.74
C PRO A 84 0.85 4.33 10.86
N LYS A 85 0.46 5.47 11.43
CA LYS A 85 -0.11 6.63 10.73
C LYS A 85 0.85 7.83 10.69
N GLY A 86 1.98 7.73 11.39
CA GLY A 86 2.97 8.80 11.51
C GLY A 86 3.99 8.81 10.37
N PHE A 87 3.57 8.56 9.12
CA PHE A 87 4.46 8.58 7.97
C PHE A 87 3.78 9.12 6.71
N GLN A 88 4.62 9.53 5.77
CA GLN A 88 4.22 9.95 4.43
C GLN A 88 5.27 9.47 3.42
N VAL A 89 4.81 8.95 2.31
CA VAL A 89 5.65 8.56 1.17
C VAL A 89 5.67 9.71 0.18
N VAL A 90 6.87 10.19 -0.15
CA VAL A 90 7.08 11.21 -1.17
C VAL A 90 7.87 10.61 -2.32
N VAL A 91 7.36 10.75 -3.53
CA VAL A 91 8.05 10.32 -4.74
C VAL A 91 8.47 11.57 -5.52
N GLU A 92 9.77 11.68 -5.76
CA GLU A 92 10.38 12.77 -6.49
C GLU A 92 11.13 12.24 -7.71
N ARG A 93 11.47 13.12 -8.64
CA ARG A 93 12.33 12.79 -9.78
C ARG A 93 13.72 13.39 -9.55
N LYS A 94 14.75 12.55 -9.65
CA LYS A 94 16.14 13.03 -9.64
C LYS A 94 16.46 13.77 -10.94
N LEU A 95 17.49 14.63 -10.92
CA LEU A 95 17.98 15.32 -12.10
C LEU A 95 18.34 14.38 -13.26
N GLU A 96 18.74 13.17 -12.95
CA GLU A 96 19.06 12.10 -13.90
C GLU A 96 17.81 11.40 -14.49
N GLY A 97 16.59 11.82 -14.12
CA GLY A 97 15.34 11.25 -14.60
C GLY A 97 14.86 10.00 -13.87
N THR A 98 15.61 9.50 -12.87
CA THR A 98 15.20 8.36 -12.06
C THR A 98 14.30 8.77 -10.88
N ASP A 99 13.41 7.88 -10.46
CA ASP A 99 12.57 8.13 -9.28
C ASP A 99 13.39 8.08 -7.99
N LYS A 100 13.08 8.99 -7.07
CA LYS A 100 13.58 9.04 -5.70
C LYS A 100 12.45 8.78 -4.73
N LEU A 101 12.63 7.80 -3.86
CA LEU A 101 11.67 7.46 -2.81
C LEU A 101 12.13 8.08 -1.48
N VAL A 102 11.36 9.05 -1.00
CA VAL A 102 11.60 9.71 0.29
C VAL A 102 10.52 9.27 1.28
N LEU A 103 10.94 8.85 2.46
CA LEU A 103 10.04 8.50 3.54
C LEU A 103 10.10 9.59 4.61
N ARG A 104 8.98 10.26 4.84
CA ARG A 104 8.83 11.19 5.97
C ARG A 104 8.26 10.45 7.16
N LEU A 105 8.91 10.58 8.30
CA LEU A 105 8.52 9.93 9.54
C LEU A 105 8.33 10.95 10.66
N LYS A 106 7.22 10.83 11.37
CA LYS A 106 7.01 11.52 12.64
C LYS A 106 7.64 10.70 13.76
N ALA A 107 8.97 10.87 13.92
CA ALA A 107 9.78 10.15 14.90
C ALA A 107 10.99 10.99 15.30
N GLU A 108 11.55 10.72 16.47
CA GLU A 108 12.78 11.39 16.94
C GLU A 108 14.04 10.83 16.25
N LYS A 109 14.00 9.56 15.88
CA LYS A 109 15.12 8.86 15.23
C LYS A 109 14.63 7.75 14.32
N VAL A 110 15.46 7.37 13.35
CA VAL A 110 15.24 6.21 12.48
C VAL A 110 15.72 4.95 13.21
N PRO A 111 14.86 3.95 13.45
CA PRO A 111 15.30 2.70 14.05
C PRO A 111 16.29 1.94 13.13
N PRO A 112 17.30 1.27 13.69
CA PRO A 112 18.19 0.43 12.92
C PRO A 112 17.42 -0.74 12.29
N GLY A 113 17.77 -1.12 11.05
CA GLY A 113 17.10 -2.20 10.32
C GLY A 113 15.79 -1.83 9.63
N LEU A 114 15.29 -0.59 9.79
CA LEU A 114 14.05 -0.15 9.17
C LEU A 114 14.12 -0.19 7.64
N PHE A 115 15.23 0.24 7.06
CA PHE A 115 15.39 0.26 5.60
C PHE A 115 15.34 -1.13 4.97
N GLU A 116 16.04 -2.09 5.60
CA GLU A 116 16.06 -3.48 5.16
C GLU A 116 14.67 -4.11 5.26
N ALA A 117 13.95 -3.82 6.35
CA ALA A 117 12.59 -4.31 6.55
C ALA A 117 11.62 -3.74 5.49
N ILE A 118 11.72 -2.44 5.18
CA ILE A 118 10.93 -1.80 4.12
C ILE A 118 11.27 -2.42 2.76
N GLN A 119 12.55 -2.57 2.45
CA GLN A 119 12.98 -3.17 1.18
C GLN A 119 12.50 -4.61 1.04
N LYS A 120 12.54 -5.39 2.11
CA LYS A 120 12.02 -6.77 2.13
C LYS A 120 10.50 -6.82 1.92
N ALA A 121 9.77 -5.89 2.50
CA ALA A 121 8.31 -5.86 2.41
C ALA A 121 7.80 -5.34 1.06
N THR A 122 8.46 -4.35 0.47
CA THR A 122 7.98 -3.62 -0.72
C THR A 122 8.78 -3.91 -1.99
N GLY A 123 9.98 -4.48 -1.86
CA GLY A 123 10.93 -4.62 -2.98
C GLY A 123 11.61 -3.30 -3.38
N LEU A 124 11.36 -2.21 -2.64
CA LEU A 124 11.89 -0.88 -2.94
C LEU A 124 12.89 -0.42 -1.88
N LYS A 125 14.00 0.13 -2.36
CA LYS A 125 14.96 0.81 -1.49
C LYS A 125 14.51 2.27 -1.29
N VAL A 126 14.40 2.68 -0.02
CA VAL A 126 14.20 4.07 0.36
C VAL A 126 15.50 4.82 0.10
N ASP A 127 15.43 5.93 -0.64
CA ASP A 127 16.61 6.74 -0.97
C ASP A 127 16.96 7.72 0.15
N GLU A 128 15.94 8.24 0.85
CA GLU A 128 16.10 9.24 1.91
C GLU A 128 14.99 9.13 2.95
N VAL A 129 15.32 9.44 4.20
CA VAL A 129 14.33 9.59 5.28
C VAL A 129 14.43 10.99 5.84
N GLU A 130 13.28 11.65 5.94
CA GLU A 130 13.12 12.94 6.60
C GLU A 130 12.36 12.74 7.91
N LEU A 131 12.97 13.18 9.03
CA LEU A 131 12.27 13.22 10.30
C LEU A 131 11.52 14.55 10.40
N VAL A 132 10.24 14.50 10.68
CA VAL A 132 9.34 15.66 10.71
C VAL A 132 8.50 15.68 11.97
N GLU A 133 8.16 16.86 12.45
CA GLU A 133 7.27 17.01 13.60
C GLU A 133 5.79 16.89 13.18
N THR A 134 5.48 17.36 11.98
CA THR A 134 4.13 17.37 11.42
C THR A 134 4.13 16.81 10.01
N LEU A 135 3.05 16.14 9.65
CA LEU A 135 2.79 15.64 8.29
C LEU A 135 1.61 16.42 7.71
N GLU A 136 1.84 17.04 6.57
CA GLU A 136 0.81 17.77 5.84
C GLU A 136 0.44 17.01 4.56
N GLY A 137 -0.85 16.94 4.26
CA GLY A 137 -1.37 16.25 3.07
C GLY A 137 -1.65 14.77 3.28
N GLY A 138 -1.74 14.04 2.18
CA GLY A 138 -2.07 12.61 2.17
C GLY A 138 -0.88 11.71 2.49
N LEU A 139 -1.16 10.43 2.63
CA LEU A 139 -0.15 9.38 2.87
C LEU A 139 0.87 9.26 1.73
N LEU A 140 0.47 9.63 0.53
CA LEU A 140 1.30 9.64 -0.68
C LEU A 140 1.32 11.04 -1.29
N VAL A 141 2.52 11.53 -1.58
CA VAL A 141 2.75 12.78 -2.30
C VAL A 141 3.65 12.48 -3.51
N ASP A 142 3.09 12.65 -4.70
CA ASP A 142 3.85 12.50 -5.95
C ASP A 142 4.28 13.88 -6.45
N ARG A 143 5.58 14.14 -6.45
CA ARG A 143 6.21 15.40 -6.89
C ARG A 143 7.01 15.26 -8.17
N ARG A 144 6.72 14.26 -8.98
CA ARG A 144 7.44 14.03 -10.25
C ARG A 144 6.96 14.93 -11.39
N PHE A 145 5.82 15.58 -11.19
CA PHE A 145 5.15 16.44 -12.17
C PHE A 145 4.93 17.84 -11.62
#